data_c545f764dabec7816afca39b56270c1c
#
_entry.id   c545f764dabec7816afca39b56270c1c
#
_cell.length_a   1.000
_cell.length_b   1.000
_cell.length_c   1.000
_cell.angle_alpha   90.00
_cell.angle_beta   90.00
_cell.angle_gamma   90.00
#
_symmetry.space_group_name_H-M   'P 1'
#
loop_
_entity.id
_entity.type
_entity.pdbx_description
1 polymer ?
#
loop_
_entity_poly.entity_id
_entity_poly.type
_entity_poly.pdbx_seq_one_letter_code
_entity_poly.pdbx_strand_id
1 'polypeptide(L)'
;MEMSQRRYIDEKIPFGDPAIALDLIRRIGYRGGIGNELAEGSYRFAEKHGHPELSMSMKKQELPAYDLRGLQGHGLQYATFVRGGDHVYGYMIAPEVLGSPENLDPYADEHKAEWTKTFQDLTAAIDASGLRLFTSFAIGAPEYSAMVSSVTGMDIDAGEFLKIGERIWNLQRLFNLRAGFTGEDDTLPPWLLTERLREGATAGKVWRREPLLDEYYAVRGWDREGRPTPEKLQELGIIS
;
A
#
# COMPACT_ATOMS: atom_id res chain seq x y z
N MET A 1 8.93 -15.55 -14.11
CA MET A 1 10.30 -15.26 -14.56
C MET A 1 11.32 -15.65 -13.49
N GLU A 2 11.36 -15.04 -12.28
CA GLU A 2 12.32 -15.38 -11.21
C GLU A 2 12.36 -16.87 -10.87
N MET A 3 11.21 -17.52 -10.69
CA MET A 3 11.11 -18.94 -10.42
C MET A 3 11.70 -19.81 -11.56
N SER A 4 11.54 -19.36 -12.82
CA SER A 4 12.14 -20.00 -13.98
C SER A 4 13.67 -19.86 -13.98
N GLN A 5 14.20 -18.68 -13.63
CA GLN A 5 15.65 -18.47 -13.52
C GLN A 5 16.27 -19.30 -12.40
N ARG A 6 15.56 -19.44 -11.27
CA ARG A 6 15.98 -20.27 -10.14
C ARG A 6 15.73 -21.76 -10.34
N ARG A 7 15.11 -22.15 -11.46
CA ARG A 7 14.75 -23.55 -11.79
C ARG A 7 13.77 -24.20 -10.81
N TYR A 8 12.88 -23.40 -10.24
CA TYR A 8 11.78 -23.88 -9.38
C TYR A 8 10.57 -24.33 -10.21
N ILE A 9 10.55 -24.00 -11.49
CA ILE A 9 9.60 -24.47 -12.49
C ILE A 9 10.34 -24.91 -13.74
N ASP A 10 9.81 -25.90 -14.46
CA ASP A 10 10.42 -26.43 -15.69
C ASP A 10 10.26 -25.49 -16.88
N GLU A 11 9.22 -24.64 -16.87
CA GLU A 11 8.94 -23.70 -17.94
C GLU A 11 10.03 -22.62 -18.04
N LYS A 12 10.58 -22.43 -19.22
CA LYS A 12 11.61 -21.41 -19.46
C LYS A 12 10.99 -20.06 -19.79
N ILE A 13 11.00 -19.15 -18.82
CA ILE A 13 10.39 -17.81 -18.91
C ILE A 13 11.46 -16.75 -18.61
N PRO A 14 12.27 -16.31 -19.59
CA PRO A 14 13.29 -15.29 -19.40
C PRO A 14 12.67 -13.90 -19.18
N PHE A 15 13.43 -13.02 -18.52
CA PHE A 15 13.13 -11.60 -18.49
C PHE A 15 13.42 -10.94 -19.84
N GLY A 16 12.65 -9.92 -20.20
CA GLY A 16 12.90 -9.06 -21.35
C GLY A 16 12.49 -9.65 -22.70
N ASP A 17 11.84 -10.81 -22.74
CA ASP A 17 11.32 -11.40 -23.98
C ASP A 17 9.83 -11.04 -24.19
N PRO A 18 9.51 -10.11 -25.12
CA PRO A 18 8.13 -9.69 -25.33
C PRO A 18 7.28 -10.79 -26.00
N ALA A 19 7.87 -11.70 -26.77
CA ALA A 19 7.11 -12.76 -27.42
C ALA A 19 6.60 -13.77 -26.39
N ILE A 20 7.44 -14.12 -25.41
CA ILE A 20 7.04 -14.98 -24.29
C ILE A 20 6.01 -14.28 -23.40
N ALA A 21 6.16 -12.97 -23.14
CA ALA A 21 5.18 -12.23 -22.37
C ALA A 21 3.80 -12.25 -23.04
N LEU A 22 3.71 -12.02 -24.34
CA LEU A 22 2.46 -12.09 -25.11
C LEU A 22 1.86 -13.50 -25.15
N ASP A 23 2.70 -14.54 -25.28
CA ASP A 23 2.23 -15.92 -25.20
C ASP A 23 1.66 -16.25 -23.82
N LEU A 24 2.34 -15.84 -22.75
CA LEU A 24 1.85 -16.05 -21.39
C LEU A 24 0.51 -15.32 -21.15
N ILE A 25 0.33 -14.09 -21.62
CA ILE A 25 -0.94 -13.36 -21.51
C ILE A 25 -2.06 -14.16 -22.19
N ARG A 26 -1.81 -14.69 -23.42
CA ARG A 26 -2.78 -15.53 -24.11
C ARG A 26 -3.09 -16.81 -23.32
N ARG A 27 -2.04 -17.50 -22.83
CA ARG A 27 -2.19 -18.74 -22.05
C ARG A 27 -2.93 -18.50 -20.74
N ILE A 28 -2.72 -17.37 -20.07
CA ILE A 28 -3.48 -16.95 -18.88
C ILE A 28 -4.96 -16.74 -19.23
N GLY A 29 -5.24 -16.00 -20.29
CA GLY A 29 -6.61 -15.72 -20.74
C GLY A 29 -7.41 -16.97 -21.11
N TYR A 30 -6.77 -17.95 -21.77
CA TYR A 30 -7.38 -19.21 -22.14
C TYR A 30 -7.15 -20.35 -21.14
N ARG A 31 -6.49 -20.10 -20.03
CA ARG A 31 -6.14 -21.09 -19.01
C ARG A 31 -5.40 -22.33 -19.56
N GLY A 32 -4.48 -22.14 -20.52
CA GLY A 32 -3.71 -23.19 -21.16
C GLY A 32 -2.38 -23.46 -20.48
N GLY A 33 -2.08 -24.74 -20.14
CA GLY A 33 -0.79 -25.14 -19.55
C GLY A 33 -0.49 -24.35 -18.26
N ILE A 34 0.75 -23.84 -18.16
CA ILE A 34 1.16 -23.00 -17.00
C ILE A 34 0.29 -21.73 -16.85
N GLY A 35 -0.33 -21.26 -17.93
CA GLY A 35 -1.25 -20.13 -17.88
C GLY A 35 -2.44 -20.34 -16.95
N ASN A 36 -2.90 -21.59 -16.78
CA ASN A 36 -3.95 -21.90 -15.83
C ASN A 36 -3.53 -21.67 -14.37
N GLU A 37 -2.27 -21.94 -14.05
CA GLU A 37 -1.74 -21.67 -12.71
C GLU A 37 -1.46 -20.19 -12.50
N LEU A 38 -0.86 -19.53 -13.49
CA LEU A 38 -0.59 -18.09 -13.44
C LEU A 38 -1.86 -17.23 -13.33
N ALA A 39 -2.98 -17.73 -13.86
CA ALA A 39 -4.30 -17.07 -13.76
C ALA A 39 -4.86 -16.98 -12.34
N GLU A 40 -4.27 -17.73 -11.38
CA GLU A 40 -4.63 -17.65 -9.96
C GLU A 40 -3.92 -16.50 -9.21
N GLY A 41 -3.01 -15.79 -9.87
CA GLY A 41 -2.20 -14.72 -9.32
C GLY A 41 -0.83 -15.19 -8.85
N SER A 42 0.09 -14.22 -8.70
CA SER A 42 1.50 -14.50 -8.43
C SER A 42 1.73 -15.18 -7.08
N TYR A 43 0.99 -14.78 -6.05
CA TYR A 43 1.14 -15.37 -4.72
C TYR A 43 0.74 -16.85 -4.70
N ARG A 44 -0.44 -17.18 -5.21
CA ARG A 44 -0.93 -18.58 -5.24
C ARG A 44 -0.06 -19.46 -6.13
N PHE A 45 0.43 -18.91 -7.24
CA PHE A 45 1.38 -19.59 -8.09
C PHE A 45 2.68 -19.90 -7.33
N ALA A 46 3.26 -18.91 -6.65
CA ALA A 46 4.48 -19.07 -5.89
C ALA A 46 4.31 -20.03 -4.70
N GLU A 47 3.20 -19.92 -3.97
CA GLU A 47 2.83 -20.80 -2.85
C GLU A 47 2.71 -22.26 -3.31
N LYS A 48 2.04 -22.52 -4.44
CA LYS A 48 1.89 -23.85 -5.04
C LYS A 48 3.25 -24.51 -5.34
N HIS A 49 4.23 -23.71 -5.74
CA HIS A 49 5.59 -24.19 -6.04
C HIS A 49 6.54 -24.10 -4.84
N GLY A 50 6.04 -23.84 -3.62
CA GLY A 50 6.81 -23.83 -2.38
C GLY A 50 7.68 -22.59 -2.13
N HIS A 51 7.47 -21.51 -2.89
CA HIS A 51 8.29 -20.28 -2.85
C HIS A 51 7.44 -19.00 -2.78
N PRO A 52 6.52 -18.86 -1.79
CA PRO A 52 5.65 -17.69 -1.67
C PRO A 52 6.42 -16.38 -1.50
N GLU A 53 7.64 -16.43 -0.94
CA GLU A 53 8.54 -15.29 -0.75
C GLU A 53 9.00 -14.63 -2.06
N LEU A 54 8.88 -15.32 -3.19
CA LEU A 54 9.21 -14.78 -4.51
C LEU A 54 8.07 -13.99 -5.15
N SER A 55 6.88 -14.06 -4.56
CA SER A 55 5.78 -13.22 -5.04
C SER A 55 6.00 -11.76 -4.65
N MET A 56 5.97 -10.88 -5.64
CA MET A 56 5.95 -9.44 -5.42
C MET A 56 4.54 -8.99 -5.06
N SER A 57 4.10 -9.45 -3.91
CA SER A 57 2.76 -9.20 -3.39
C SER A 57 2.80 -8.87 -1.91
N MET A 58 1.79 -8.15 -1.46
CA MET A 58 1.55 -7.81 -0.08
C MET A 58 0.10 -8.13 0.25
N LYS A 59 -0.14 -8.79 1.40
CA LYS A 59 -1.46 -9.34 1.71
C LYS A 59 -2.07 -10.12 0.53
N LYS A 60 -1.18 -10.84 -0.22
CA LYS A 60 -1.49 -11.68 -1.38
C LYS A 60 -1.99 -10.92 -2.63
N GLN A 61 -1.91 -9.61 -2.65
CA GLN A 61 -2.17 -8.76 -3.82
C GLN A 61 -0.85 -8.26 -4.40
N GLU A 62 -0.70 -8.37 -5.72
CA GLU A 62 0.49 -7.95 -6.46
C GLU A 62 0.77 -6.46 -6.29
N LEU A 63 2.05 -6.12 -6.11
CA LEU A 63 2.52 -4.74 -6.10
C LEU A 63 2.56 -4.18 -7.52
N PRO A 64 2.17 -2.91 -7.72
CA PRO A 64 2.55 -2.16 -8.92
C PRO A 64 4.07 -2.10 -9.09
N ALA A 65 4.53 -1.82 -10.30
CA ALA A 65 5.95 -1.86 -10.68
C ALA A 65 6.75 -0.63 -10.16
N TYR A 66 6.68 -0.37 -8.86
CA TYR A 66 7.50 0.62 -8.16
C TYR A 66 8.51 -0.08 -7.27
N ASP A 67 9.74 0.41 -7.23
CA ASP A 67 10.76 -0.10 -6.31
C ASP A 67 10.76 0.70 -5.01
N LEU A 68 10.18 0.13 -3.98
CA LEU A 68 9.95 0.79 -2.68
C LEU A 68 11.23 0.96 -1.84
N ARG A 69 12.37 0.39 -2.26
CA ARG A 69 13.67 0.63 -1.62
C ARG A 69 14.13 2.06 -1.79
N GLY A 70 13.62 2.75 -2.80
CA GLY A 70 13.92 4.15 -3.07
C GLY A 70 13.00 5.17 -2.41
N LEU A 71 11.88 4.74 -1.82
CA LEU A 71 10.80 5.59 -1.32
C LEU A 71 10.30 5.03 0.01
N GLN A 72 10.86 5.49 1.13
CA GLN A 72 10.57 4.92 2.45
C GLN A 72 9.11 5.12 2.88
N GLY A 73 8.55 6.31 2.69
CA GLY A 73 7.15 6.59 3.01
C GLY A 73 6.18 5.90 2.07
N HIS A 74 6.50 5.80 0.78
CA HIS A 74 5.69 5.06 -0.17
C HIS A 74 5.68 3.56 0.17
N GLY A 75 6.82 3.02 0.64
CA GLY A 75 6.89 1.67 1.19
C GLY A 75 6.01 1.48 2.42
N LEU A 76 5.99 2.45 3.34
CA LEU A 76 5.11 2.45 4.52
C LEU A 76 3.63 2.48 4.11
N GLN A 77 3.27 3.30 3.13
CA GLN A 77 1.93 3.33 2.56
C GLN A 77 1.49 1.93 2.08
N TYR A 78 2.34 1.25 1.29
CA TYR A 78 2.03 -0.10 0.83
C TYR A 78 1.92 -1.09 1.99
N ALA A 79 2.90 -1.09 2.91
CA ALA A 79 2.94 -2.03 4.03
C ALA A 79 1.68 -1.94 4.90
N THR A 80 1.15 -0.75 5.11
CA THR A 80 0.01 -0.50 6.00
C THR A 80 -1.34 -0.50 5.29
N PHE A 81 -1.37 -0.61 3.95
CA PHE A 81 -2.62 -0.54 3.22
C PHE A 81 -3.51 -1.76 3.49
N VAL A 82 -4.79 -1.49 3.67
CA VAL A 82 -5.77 -2.49 4.15
C VAL A 82 -6.08 -3.59 3.14
N ARG A 83 -5.95 -3.33 1.82
CA ARG A 83 -6.21 -4.33 0.77
C ARG A 83 -4.98 -5.10 0.33
N GLY A 84 -3.77 -4.57 0.52
CA GLY A 84 -2.53 -5.13 -0.02
C GLY A 84 -1.82 -4.16 -0.97
N GLY A 85 -1.21 -4.65 -2.04
CA GLY A 85 -0.39 -3.86 -2.94
C GLY A 85 -1.15 -2.80 -3.75
N ASP A 86 -1.29 -1.62 -3.21
CA ASP A 86 -1.99 -0.50 -3.86
C ASP A 86 -1.25 0.82 -3.58
N HIS A 87 -1.00 1.62 -4.63
CA HIS A 87 -0.23 2.84 -4.55
C HIS A 87 -1.09 4.12 -4.46
N VAL A 88 -2.41 4.03 -4.65
CA VAL A 88 -3.28 5.21 -4.71
C VAL A 88 -3.80 5.64 -3.34
N TYR A 89 -3.94 4.72 -2.40
CA TYR A 89 -4.41 5.04 -1.07
C TYR A 89 -3.28 5.53 -0.18
N GLY A 90 -3.17 6.85 -0.02
CA GLY A 90 -2.12 7.49 0.77
C GLY A 90 -1.05 8.21 -0.04
N TYR A 91 -0.88 7.93 -1.29
CA TYR A 91 -0.12 8.57 -2.36
C TYR A 91 1.17 9.32 -1.95
N MET A 92 2.03 8.66 -1.16
CA MET A 92 3.28 9.22 -0.64
C MET A 92 4.29 9.65 -1.72
N ILE A 93 4.03 9.31 -2.98
CA ILE A 93 4.82 9.80 -4.12
C ILE A 93 4.70 11.34 -4.27
N ALA A 94 3.64 11.94 -3.77
CA ALA A 94 3.45 13.39 -3.84
C ALA A 94 4.54 14.13 -3.03
N PRO A 95 4.75 13.90 -1.74
CA PRO A 95 5.82 14.57 -0.99
C PRO A 95 7.22 14.04 -1.31
N GLU A 96 7.38 12.75 -1.65
CA GLU A 96 8.70 12.14 -1.84
C GLU A 96 9.29 12.35 -3.25
N VAL A 97 8.44 12.55 -4.27
CA VAL A 97 8.88 12.70 -5.66
C VAL A 97 8.49 14.06 -6.24
N LEU A 98 7.24 14.49 -6.01
CA LEU A 98 6.73 15.74 -6.56
C LEU A 98 7.01 16.94 -5.65
N GLY A 99 7.43 16.71 -4.39
CA GLY A 99 7.75 17.75 -3.42
C GLY A 99 6.53 18.57 -2.95
N SER A 100 5.34 17.99 -2.97
CA SER A 100 4.09 18.70 -2.60
C SER A 100 3.21 17.81 -1.70
N PRO A 101 2.59 18.39 -0.66
CA PRO A 101 2.65 19.77 -0.19
C PRO A 101 3.97 20.14 0.53
N GLU A 102 4.76 19.16 0.91
CA GLU A 102 6.08 19.28 1.53
C GLU A 102 7.08 18.42 0.76
N ASN A 103 8.31 18.89 0.62
CA ASN A 103 9.37 18.11 -0.03
C ASN A 103 10.09 17.24 1.00
N LEU A 104 9.82 15.94 1.00
CA LEU A 104 10.44 14.99 1.89
C LEU A 104 11.63 14.29 1.21
N ASP A 105 12.73 14.10 1.95
CA ASP A 105 13.79 13.22 1.49
C ASP A 105 13.26 11.78 1.38
N PRO A 106 13.25 11.16 0.18
CA PRO A 106 12.69 9.83 -0.02
C PRO A 106 13.40 8.73 0.78
N TYR A 107 14.62 8.99 1.27
CA TYR A 107 15.42 8.01 2.02
C TYR A 107 15.41 8.20 3.53
N ALA A 108 14.92 9.32 4.02
CA ALA A 108 14.79 9.61 5.44
C ALA A 108 13.52 8.94 6.02
N ASP A 109 13.46 8.80 7.34
CA ASP A 109 12.29 8.25 8.03
C ASP A 109 11.37 9.37 8.54
N GLU A 110 11.93 10.56 8.75
CA GLU A 110 11.24 11.71 9.34
C GLU A 110 9.98 12.08 8.56
N HIS A 111 8.91 12.36 9.29
CA HIS A 111 7.60 12.79 8.79
C HIS A 111 6.88 11.79 7.87
N LYS A 112 7.40 10.56 7.71
CA LYS A 112 6.75 9.58 6.84
C LYS A 112 5.44 9.05 7.41
N ALA A 113 5.41 8.82 8.71
CA ALA A 113 4.25 8.29 9.41
C ALA A 113 3.06 9.26 9.38
N GLU A 114 3.30 10.54 9.71
CA GLU A 114 2.27 11.58 9.72
C GLU A 114 1.69 11.83 8.33
N TRP A 115 2.56 11.95 7.31
CA TRP A 115 2.09 12.15 5.95
C TRP A 115 1.38 10.93 5.39
N THR A 116 1.86 9.72 5.67
CA THR A 116 1.16 8.48 5.27
C THR A 116 -0.22 8.44 5.89
N LYS A 117 -0.35 8.71 7.21
CA LYS A 117 -1.64 8.79 7.88
C LYS A 117 -2.55 9.83 7.23
N THR A 118 -2.06 11.04 7.05
CA THR A 118 -2.86 12.16 6.52
C THR A 118 -3.40 11.86 5.12
N PHE A 119 -2.57 11.33 4.23
CA PHE A 119 -3.01 10.97 2.87
C PHE A 119 -3.95 9.78 2.85
N GLN A 120 -3.76 8.80 3.73
CA GLN A 120 -4.68 7.67 3.85
C GLN A 120 -6.06 8.12 4.34
N ASP A 121 -6.11 9.01 5.34
CA ASP A 121 -7.36 9.56 5.85
C ASP A 121 -8.04 10.43 4.79
N LEU A 122 -7.30 11.31 4.12
CA LEU A 122 -7.81 12.12 3.02
C LEU A 122 -8.41 11.25 1.92
N THR A 123 -7.67 10.23 1.48
CA THR A 123 -8.11 9.35 0.40
C THR A 123 -9.35 8.55 0.80
N ALA A 124 -9.43 8.06 2.04
CA ALA A 124 -10.60 7.34 2.54
C ALA A 124 -11.85 8.23 2.55
N ALA A 125 -11.71 9.50 2.92
CA ALA A 125 -12.81 10.46 2.90
C ALA A 125 -13.24 10.82 1.45
N ILE A 126 -12.27 11.01 0.54
CA ILE A 126 -12.56 11.26 -0.88
C ILE A 126 -13.33 10.09 -1.49
N ASP A 127 -12.88 8.85 -1.27
CA ASP A 127 -13.55 7.65 -1.79
C ASP A 127 -14.97 7.51 -1.25
N ALA A 128 -15.17 7.75 0.06
CA ALA A 128 -16.50 7.69 0.68
C ALA A 128 -17.45 8.76 0.13
N SER A 129 -16.93 9.90 -0.30
CA SER A 129 -17.72 10.98 -0.92
C SER A 129 -18.08 10.73 -2.39
N GLY A 130 -17.49 9.70 -3.03
CA GLY A 130 -17.66 9.41 -4.45
C GLY A 130 -16.92 10.37 -5.38
N LEU A 131 -16.05 11.23 -4.85
CA LEU A 131 -15.28 12.18 -5.63
C LEU A 131 -14.03 11.51 -6.26
N ARG A 132 -13.53 12.15 -7.33
CA ARG A 132 -12.38 11.60 -8.06
C ARG A 132 -11.07 11.84 -7.31
N LEU A 133 -10.36 10.76 -6.93
CA LEU A 133 -9.10 10.85 -6.19
C LEU A 133 -8.06 11.75 -6.85
N PHE A 134 -7.85 11.64 -8.17
CA PHE A 134 -6.81 12.41 -8.85
C PHE A 134 -7.02 13.92 -8.89
N THR A 135 -8.19 14.41 -8.49
CA THR A 135 -8.37 15.85 -8.24
C THR A 135 -7.57 16.33 -7.01
N SER A 136 -7.12 15.41 -6.12
CA SER A 136 -6.27 15.73 -4.97
C SER A 136 -4.88 16.28 -5.33
N PHE A 137 -4.47 16.20 -6.59
CA PHE A 137 -3.28 16.93 -7.08
C PHE A 137 -3.49 18.44 -7.21
N ALA A 138 -4.74 18.91 -7.23
CA ALA A 138 -5.09 20.31 -7.43
C ALA A 138 -5.84 20.92 -6.24
N ILE A 139 -6.54 20.11 -5.44
CA ILE A 139 -7.37 20.54 -4.32
C ILE A 139 -7.13 19.66 -3.10
N GLY A 140 -7.37 20.21 -1.90
CA GLY A 140 -7.16 19.54 -0.62
C GLY A 140 -8.44 19.35 0.20
N ALA A 141 -8.27 18.97 1.45
CA ALA A 141 -9.38 18.74 2.38
C ALA A 141 -10.36 19.92 2.50
N PRO A 142 -9.91 21.20 2.45
CA PRO A 142 -10.84 22.33 2.52
C PRO A 142 -11.84 22.37 1.34
N GLU A 143 -11.37 22.12 0.11
CA GLU A 143 -12.23 22.16 -1.07
C GLU A 143 -13.16 20.93 -1.09
N TYR A 144 -12.65 19.75 -0.74
CA TYR A 144 -13.49 18.55 -0.65
C TYR A 144 -14.58 18.68 0.40
N SER A 145 -14.26 19.19 1.59
CA SER A 145 -15.24 19.38 2.66
C SER A 145 -16.31 20.38 2.24
N ALA A 146 -15.93 21.49 1.60
CA ALA A 146 -16.87 22.49 1.09
C ALA A 146 -17.83 21.91 0.04
N MET A 147 -17.31 21.06 -0.89
CA MET A 147 -18.16 20.39 -1.88
C MET A 147 -19.15 19.42 -1.23
N VAL A 148 -18.68 18.59 -0.30
CA VAL A 148 -19.55 17.63 0.42
C VAL A 148 -20.60 18.36 1.24
N SER A 149 -20.22 19.41 1.99
CA SER A 149 -21.15 20.24 2.77
C SER A 149 -22.23 20.87 1.90
N SER A 150 -21.84 21.39 0.73
CA SER A 150 -22.78 22.04 -0.20
C SER A 150 -23.84 21.08 -0.78
N VAL A 151 -23.46 19.81 -1.00
CA VAL A 151 -24.36 18.81 -1.56
C VAL A 151 -25.24 18.14 -0.50
N THR A 152 -24.67 17.88 0.68
CA THR A 152 -25.36 17.11 1.73
C THR A 152 -26.10 17.98 2.73
N GLY A 153 -25.75 19.27 2.85
CA GLY A 153 -26.23 20.17 3.89
C GLY A 153 -25.60 19.89 5.26
N MET A 154 -24.62 19.00 5.35
CA MET A 154 -23.85 18.75 6.59
C MET A 154 -22.80 19.83 6.77
N ASP A 155 -22.58 20.25 8.02
CA ASP A 155 -21.51 21.17 8.38
C ASP A 155 -20.20 20.39 8.59
N ILE A 156 -19.40 20.26 7.55
CA ILE A 156 -18.16 19.49 7.53
C ILE A 156 -17.02 20.44 7.15
N ASP A 157 -16.14 20.74 8.10
CA ASP A 157 -14.89 21.43 7.83
C ASP A 157 -13.78 20.46 7.40
N ALA A 158 -12.60 20.98 7.08
CA ALA A 158 -11.47 20.16 6.63
C ALA A 158 -11.00 19.16 7.70
N GLY A 159 -11.07 19.54 8.98
CA GLY A 159 -10.70 18.67 10.12
C GLY A 159 -11.68 17.51 10.27
N GLU A 160 -12.98 17.79 10.23
CA GLU A 160 -14.01 16.73 10.28
C GLU A 160 -13.96 15.85 9.05
N PHE A 161 -13.65 16.39 7.86
CA PHE A 161 -13.47 15.58 6.65
C PHE A 161 -12.34 14.56 6.81
N LEU A 162 -11.17 14.96 7.32
CA LEU A 162 -10.06 14.06 7.62
C LEU A 162 -10.42 13.06 8.73
N LYS A 163 -11.16 13.49 9.76
CA LYS A 163 -11.62 12.63 10.86
C LYS A 163 -12.60 11.54 10.35
N ILE A 164 -13.46 11.87 9.38
CA ILE A 164 -14.30 10.88 8.70
C ILE A 164 -13.41 9.81 8.03
N GLY A 165 -12.37 10.23 7.32
CA GLY A 165 -11.40 9.32 6.71
C GLY A 165 -10.67 8.46 7.74
N GLU A 166 -10.21 9.05 8.85
CA GLU A 166 -9.58 8.32 9.95
C GLU A 166 -10.51 7.27 10.55
N ARG A 167 -11.80 7.61 10.72
CA ARG A 167 -12.84 6.67 11.18
C ARG A 167 -12.99 5.48 10.24
N ILE A 168 -13.05 5.75 8.92
CA ILE A 168 -13.13 4.71 7.88
C ILE A 168 -11.89 3.81 7.94
N TRP A 169 -10.69 4.40 8.03
CA TRP A 169 -9.45 3.66 8.08
C TRP A 169 -9.37 2.71 9.29
N ASN A 170 -9.78 3.17 10.46
CA ASN A 170 -9.84 2.34 11.65
C ASN A 170 -10.89 1.22 11.55
N LEU A 171 -12.04 1.48 10.95
CA LEU A 171 -13.05 0.44 10.67
C LEU A 171 -12.53 -0.64 9.73
N GLN A 172 -11.82 -0.26 8.66
CA GLN A 172 -11.16 -1.19 7.75
C GLN A 172 -10.07 -2.03 8.46
N ARG A 173 -9.30 -1.39 9.35
CA ARG A 173 -8.31 -2.10 10.18
C ARG A 173 -8.96 -3.11 11.10
N LEU A 174 -10.04 -2.75 11.80
CA LEU A 174 -10.80 -3.67 12.65
C LEU A 174 -11.39 -4.84 11.86
N PHE A 175 -11.87 -4.59 10.63
CA PHE A 175 -12.33 -5.64 9.73
C PHE A 175 -11.20 -6.63 9.41
N ASN A 176 -10.02 -6.14 9.04
CA ASN A 176 -8.87 -6.96 8.73
C ASN A 176 -8.40 -7.80 9.92
N LEU A 177 -8.36 -7.21 11.12
CA LEU A 177 -8.02 -7.94 12.35
C LEU A 177 -9.01 -9.08 12.60
N ARG A 178 -10.31 -8.86 12.39
CA ARG A 178 -11.33 -9.92 12.48
C ARG A 178 -11.20 -10.98 11.38
N ALA A 179 -10.71 -10.62 10.22
CA ALA A 179 -10.42 -11.54 9.12
C ALA A 179 -9.13 -12.34 9.32
N GLY A 180 -8.37 -12.07 10.40
CA GLY A 180 -7.16 -12.80 10.77
C GLY A 180 -5.86 -12.15 10.34
N PHE A 181 -5.87 -10.95 9.73
CA PHE A 181 -4.66 -10.16 9.51
C PHE A 181 -4.15 -9.57 10.82
N THR A 182 -2.83 -9.37 10.91
CA THR A 182 -2.14 -8.85 12.09
C THR A 182 -1.14 -7.78 11.70
N GLY A 183 -0.40 -7.21 12.66
CA GLY A 183 0.72 -6.32 12.39
C GLY A 183 1.88 -6.99 11.62
N GLU A 184 1.98 -8.33 11.66
CA GLU A 184 2.98 -9.05 10.88
C GLU A 184 2.71 -8.99 9.37
N ASP A 185 1.46 -8.78 8.97
CA ASP A 185 1.07 -8.59 7.57
C ASP A 185 1.37 -7.17 7.07
N ASP A 186 1.73 -6.23 7.96
CA ASP A 186 2.14 -4.88 7.60
C ASP A 186 3.64 -4.86 7.26
N THR A 187 3.96 -5.44 6.13
CA THR A 187 5.33 -5.62 5.63
C THR A 187 5.37 -5.56 4.12
N LEU A 188 6.55 -5.60 3.55
CA LEU A 188 6.79 -5.74 2.11
C LEU A 188 7.41 -7.11 1.80
N PRO A 189 7.44 -7.54 0.53
CA PRO A 189 8.15 -8.75 0.13
C PRO A 189 9.58 -8.79 0.69
N PRO A 190 10.04 -9.94 1.21
CA PRO A 190 11.30 -10.05 1.98
C PRO A 190 12.52 -9.46 1.28
N TRP A 191 12.61 -9.57 -0.03
CA TRP A 191 13.77 -9.06 -0.75
C TRP A 191 13.84 -7.52 -0.83
N LEU A 192 12.73 -6.80 -0.70
CA LEU A 192 12.73 -5.33 -0.55
C LEU A 192 13.31 -4.89 0.80
N LEU A 193 13.29 -5.78 1.79
CA LEU A 193 13.84 -5.56 3.14
C LEU A 193 15.33 -5.94 3.23
N THR A 194 15.78 -6.91 2.42
CA THR A 194 17.09 -7.55 2.61
C THR A 194 18.04 -7.37 1.43
N GLU A 195 17.55 -7.30 0.20
CA GLU A 195 18.41 -7.22 -0.99
C GLU A 195 18.62 -5.78 -1.43
N ARG A 196 19.85 -5.30 -1.25
CA ARG A 196 20.25 -3.96 -1.69
C ARG A 196 20.25 -3.85 -3.21
N LEU A 197 19.77 -2.73 -3.74
CA LEU A 197 19.95 -2.41 -5.15
C LEU A 197 21.44 -2.32 -5.49
N ARG A 198 21.84 -2.88 -6.62
CA ARG A 198 23.24 -2.92 -7.04
C ARG A 198 23.69 -1.63 -7.73
N GLU A 199 22.77 -0.97 -8.41
CA GLU A 199 23.04 0.20 -9.25
C GLU A 199 21.85 1.16 -9.28
N GLY A 200 22.03 2.32 -9.88
CA GLY A 200 21.01 3.37 -9.97
C GLY A 200 21.05 4.34 -8.80
N ALA A 201 20.14 5.32 -8.80
CA ALA A 201 20.07 6.37 -7.78
C ALA A 201 19.80 5.83 -6.36
N THR A 202 19.22 4.65 -6.27
CA THR A 202 18.83 3.97 -5.02
C THR A 202 19.81 2.84 -4.62
N ALA A 203 20.99 2.79 -5.25
CA ALA A 203 21.99 1.77 -4.95
C ALA A 203 22.31 1.66 -3.46
N GLY A 204 22.41 0.45 -2.96
CA GLY A 204 22.69 0.17 -1.54
C GLY A 204 21.51 0.32 -0.59
N LYS A 205 20.32 0.72 -1.07
CA LYS A 205 19.14 0.94 -0.24
C LYS A 205 18.28 -0.33 -0.11
N VAL A 206 17.58 -0.42 1.03
CA VAL A 206 16.48 -1.35 1.33
C VAL A 206 15.36 -0.55 1.98
N TRP A 207 14.17 -1.09 2.02
CA TRP A 207 13.10 -0.50 2.83
C TRP A 207 13.27 -0.90 4.30
N ARG A 208 13.04 0.06 5.21
CA ARG A 208 13.23 -0.11 6.66
C ARG A 208 11.88 -0.21 7.36
N ARG A 209 11.51 -1.41 7.79
CA ARG A 209 10.20 -1.69 8.38
C ARG A 209 10.03 -1.05 9.76
N GLU A 210 10.90 -1.39 10.69
CA GLU A 210 10.69 -1.14 12.12
C GLU A 210 10.55 0.34 12.50
N PRO A 211 11.45 1.24 12.15
CA PRO A 211 11.33 2.63 12.58
C PRO A 211 10.07 3.29 12.01
N LEU A 212 9.71 2.98 10.76
CA LEU A 212 8.56 3.57 10.08
C LEU A 212 7.24 3.04 10.63
N LEU A 213 7.16 1.73 10.89
CA LEU A 213 5.93 1.10 11.34
C LEU A 213 5.60 1.45 12.79
N ASP A 214 6.62 1.48 13.68
CA ASP A 214 6.45 1.87 15.07
C ASP A 214 5.91 3.30 15.19
N GLU A 215 6.50 4.24 14.43
CA GLU A 215 6.03 5.63 14.39
C GLU A 215 4.61 5.72 13.80
N TYR A 216 4.33 4.99 12.73
CA TYR A 216 3.01 4.97 12.13
C TYR A 216 1.94 4.46 13.10
N TYR A 217 2.20 3.39 13.84
CA TYR A 217 1.25 2.91 14.84
C TYR A 217 1.03 3.92 15.95
N ALA A 218 2.09 4.59 16.39
CA ALA A 218 2.00 5.65 17.40
C ALA A 218 1.11 6.81 16.93
N VAL A 219 1.33 7.34 15.71
CA VAL A 219 0.52 8.46 15.18
C VAL A 219 -0.91 8.05 14.85
N ARG A 220 -1.16 6.76 14.60
CA ARG A 220 -2.50 6.19 14.43
C ARG A 220 -3.26 6.00 15.76
N GLY A 221 -2.58 6.05 16.90
CA GLY A 221 -3.15 5.65 18.20
C GLY A 221 -3.42 4.15 18.26
N TRP A 222 -2.52 3.35 17.67
CA TRP A 222 -2.56 1.89 17.68
C TRP A 222 -1.51 1.33 18.64
N ASP A 223 -1.73 0.12 19.12
CA ASP A 223 -0.74 -0.60 19.91
C ASP A 223 0.40 -1.15 19.02
N ARG A 224 1.39 -1.80 19.67
CA ARG A 224 2.55 -2.36 18.96
C ARG A 224 2.21 -3.52 18.02
N GLU A 225 1.07 -4.15 18.20
CA GLU A 225 0.52 -5.18 17.32
C GLU A 225 -0.33 -4.60 16.17
N GLY A 226 -0.39 -3.26 16.08
CA GLY A 226 -1.14 -2.55 15.05
C GLY A 226 -2.66 -2.60 15.25
N ARG A 227 -3.12 -2.69 16.51
CA ARG A 227 -4.55 -2.65 16.86
C ARG A 227 -4.93 -1.27 17.31
N PRO A 228 -6.02 -0.68 16.79
CA PRO A 228 -6.55 0.56 17.32
C PRO A 228 -6.84 0.44 18.84
N THR A 229 -6.36 1.40 19.63
CA THR A 229 -6.60 1.39 21.07
C THR A 229 -8.06 1.74 21.39
N PRO A 230 -8.60 1.30 22.55
CA PRO A 230 -9.94 1.68 22.98
C PRO A 230 -10.13 3.20 23.00
N GLU A 231 -9.12 3.94 23.48
CA GLU A 231 -9.14 5.41 23.55
C GLU A 231 -9.30 6.03 22.15
N LYS A 232 -8.55 5.52 21.16
CA LYS A 232 -8.66 5.98 19.77
C LYS A 232 -10.03 5.66 19.19
N LEU A 233 -10.57 4.48 19.46
CA LEU A 233 -11.90 4.10 18.99
C LEU A 233 -13.03 4.93 19.62
N GLN A 234 -12.90 5.31 20.90
CA GLN A 234 -13.82 6.24 21.58
C GLN A 234 -13.70 7.64 21.00
N GLU A 235 -12.49 8.18 20.82
CA GLU A 235 -12.22 9.49 20.19
C GLU A 235 -12.90 9.61 18.82
N LEU A 236 -12.90 8.52 18.05
CA LEU A 236 -13.52 8.45 16.73
C LEU A 236 -15.02 8.12 16.75
N GLY A 237 -15.60 7.84 17.92
CA GLY A 237 -17.00 7.45 18.07
C GLY A 237 -17.34 6.10 17.41
N ILE A 238 -16.37 5.20 17.33
CA ILE A 238 -16.55 3.84 16.80
C ILE A 238 -17.09 2.91 17.89
N ILE A 239 -16.70 3.14 19.12
CA ILE A 239 -17.24 2.48 20.33
C ILE A 239 -17.68 3.51 21.35
N SER A 240 -18.56 3.11 22.27
CA SER A 240 -19.08 3.92 23.37
C SER A 240 -18.13 3.92 24.56
#